data_7e7bae61f3a8f59ed976048c0923170e
#
_entry.id   7e7bae61f3a8f59ed976048c0923170e
#
_cell.length_a   1.000
_cell.length_b   1.000
_cell.length_c   1.000
_cell.angle_alpha   90.00
_cell.angle_beta   90.00
_cell.angle_gamma   90.00
#
_symmetry.space_group_name_H-M   'P 1'
#
loop_
_entity.id
_entity.type
_entity.pdbx_description
1 polymer ?
#
loop_
_entity_poly.entity_id
_entity_poly.type
_entity_poly.pdbx_seq_one_letter_code
_entity_poly.pdbx_strand_id
1 'polypeptide(L)'
;MKKWLVGIHTSCLLAIGTVGQLSLQGADSLINLNDRTQIEKRRPVLIAHRGGVIRDNSPECSLAAIRLAAEAGYALVELDIQRSRDDVPIVFHDQTLRQACGVKGGINDYAAVDLVNIHYTGSHHKIVRLDSALSLCRELHLGVMLDLKAGLDDKRFLREIDEMIVDHTLAKATVSISRSSAAREELRHVMFTPTNDQMAQFRKGEKVDLRGTFWFGLPNRLPSADVGRLQESGALVFPAINTFRYPSDRHLDLAREDMERLVSAGVDGFQIDSVYSNILKRK
;
A
#
# COMPACT_ATOMS: atom_id res chain seq x y z
N MET A 1 78.55 -21.72 10.72
CA MET A 1 77.53 -22.08 9.73
C MET A 1 76.14 -21.83 10.34
N LYS A 2 75.53 -20.72 10.03
CA LYS A 2 74.19 -20.34 10.55
C LYS A 2 73.14 -20.66 9.48
N LYS A 3 72.19 -21.56 9.81
CA LYS A 3 71.03 -21.86 8.97
C LYS A 3 69.94 -20.83 9.23
N TRP A 4 69.45 -20.17 8.17
CA TRP A 4 68.30 -19.29 8.19
C TRP A 4 67.05 -20.12 7.95
N LEU A 5 66.05 -20.04 8.84
CA LEU A 5 64.68 -20.53 8.65
C LEU A 5 63.82 -19.39 8.06
N VAL A 6 63.28 -19.65 6.90
CA VAL A 6 62.30 -18.77 6.26
C VAL A 6 60.91 -19.18 6.76
N GLY A 7 60.26 -18.30 7.54
CA GLY A 7 58.87 -18.47 7.96
C GLY A 7 57.92 -17.95 6.87
N ILE A 8 57.06 -18.83 6.37
CA ILE A 8 55.98 -18.48 5.46
C ILE A 8 54.79 -18.00 6.30
N HIS A 9 54.51 -16.72 6.26
CA HIS A 9 53.28 -16.17 6.82
C HIS A 9 52.16 -16.27 5.77
N THR A 10 51.22 -17.19 6.01
CA THR A 10 49.97 -17.28 5.26
C THR A 10 49.01 -16.25 5.83
N SER A 11 48.83 -15.11 5.16
CA SER A 11 47.85 -14.12 5.49
C SER A 11 46.49 -14.59 5.00
N CYS A 12 45.62 -14.98 5.93
CA CYS A 12 44.22 -15.26 5.68
C CYS A 12 43.47 -13.92 5.58
N LEU A 13 43.17 -13.45 4.36
CA LEU A 13 42.25 -12.31 4.14
C LEU A 13 40.81 -12.75 4.45
N LEU A 14 40.30 -12.33 5.60
CA LEU A 14 38.89 -12.34 5.89
C LEU A 14 38.21 -11.28 5.00
N ALA A 15 37.45 -11.72 4.00
CA ALA A 15 36.54 -10.87 3.26
C ALA A 15 35.39 -10.50 4.19
N ILE A 16 35.44 -9.31 4.77
CA ILE A 16 34.29 -8.70 5.47
C ILE A 16 33.34 -8.27 4.39
N GLY A 17 32.28 -9.09 4.16
CA GLY A 17 31.14 -8.70 3.34
C GLY A 17 30.46 -7.48 3.96
N THR A 18 30.53 -6.36 3.29
CA THR A 18 29.74 -5.17 3.63
C THR A 18 28.28 -5.53 3.49
N VAL A 19 27.61 -5.74 4.61
CA VAL A 19 26.14 -5.78 4.68
C VAL A 19 25.68 -4.38 4.29
N GLY A 20 25.13 -4.27 3.07
CA GLY A 20 24.56 -3.02 2.59
C GLY A 20 23.49 -2.53 3.57
N GLN A 21 23.71 -1.37 4.16
CA GLN A 21 22.69 -0.62 4.86
C GLN A 21 21.55 -0.37 3.86
N LEU A 22 20.39 -0.99 4.05
CA LEU A 22 19.14 -0.60 3.42
C LEU A 22 18.79 0.80 3.96
N SER A 23 19.31 1.84 3.32
CA SER A 23 18.83 3.20 3.52
C SER A 23 17.43 3.24 2.89
N LEU A 24 16.42 3.43 3.72
CA LEU A 24 15.09 3.86 3.28
C LEU A 24 15.21 5.32 2.85
N GLN A 25 15.84 5.55 1.69
CA GLN A 25 15.69 6.80 0.97
C GLN A 25 14.28 6.81 0.38
N GLY A 26 13.56 7.92 0.56
CA GLY A 26 12.29 8.16 -0.13
C GLY A 26 12.49 7.85 -1.62
N ALA A 27 11.49 7.25 -2.25
CA ALA A 27 11.63 6.73 -3.60
C ALA A 27 12.06 7.85 -4.55
N ASP A 28 13.25 7.75 -5.14
CA ASP A 28 13.78 8.74 -6.10
C ASP A 28 12.88 8.92 -7.34
N SER A 29 11.91 8.03 -7.53
CA SER A 29 10.94 8.08 -8.62
C SER A 29 9.66 7.33 -8.27
N LEU A 30 8.54 7.77 -8.86
CA LEU A 30 7.26 7.09 -8.78
C LEU A 30 7.38 5.64 -9.27
N ILE A 31 6.81 4.71 -8.52
CA ILE A 31 6.82 3.29 -8.86
C ILE A 31 5.98 3.02 -10.12
N ASN A 32 6.47 2.14 -11.00
CA ASN A 32 5.68 1.59 -12.10
C ASN A 32 5.30 0.14 -11.76
N LEU A 33 4.06 -0.10 -11.40
CA LEU A 33 3.55 -1.41 -10.99
C LEU A 33 3.48 -2.43 -12.15
N ASN A 34 3.58 -1.95 -13.40
CA ASN A 34 3.68 -2.81 -14.59
C ASN A 34 5.13 -3.20 -14.92
N ASP A 35 6.12 -2.66 -14.22
CA ASP A 35 7.54 -2.96 -14.40
C ASP A 35 8.01 -3.92 -13.30
N ARG A 36 8.04 -5.22 -13.64
CA ARG A 36 8.46 -6.28 -12.71
C ARG A 36 9.86 -6.05 -12.15
N THR A 37 10.78 -5.52 -12.94
CA THR A 37 12.15 -5.23 -12.51
C THR A 37 12.20 -4.14 -11.43
N GLN A 38 11.35 -3.11 -11.53
CA GLN A 38 11.24 -2.09 -10.48
C GLN A 38 10.67 -2.68 -9.19
N ILE A 39 9.66 -3.55 -9.29
CA ILE A 39 9.07 -4.22 -8.12
C ILE A 39 10.12 -5.08 -7.43
N GLU A 40 10.85 -5.91 -8.15
CA GLU A 40 11.88 -6.79 -7.60
C GLU A 40 12.99 -6.03 -6.88
N LYS A 41 13.43 -4.90 -7.43
CA LYS A 41 14.45 -4.03 -6.80
C LYS A 41 13.96 -3.35 -5.52
N ARG A 42 12.64 -3.19 -5.34
CA ARG A 42 12.04 -2.49 -4.20
C ARG A 42 11.39 -3.44 -3.19
N ARG A 43 11.52 -4.77 -3.36
CA ARG A 43 10.91 -5.73 -2.45
C ARG A 43 11.46 -5.62 -1.02
N PRO A 44 10.60 -5.67 -0.01
CA PRO A 44 9.16 -5.61 -0.12
C PRO A 44 8.64 -4.18 -0.35
N VAL A 45 7.77 -4.00 -1.34
CA VAL A 45 7.05 -2.74 -1.58
C VAL A 45 6.06 -2.51 -0.43
N LEU A 46 6.14 -1.37 0.24
CA LEU A 46 5.25 -1.05 1.36
C LEU A 46 4.15 -0.09 0.95
N ILE A 47 2.92 -0.43 1.33
CA ILE A 47 1.70 0.35 1.13
C ILE A 47 1.20 0.75 2.52
N ALA A 48 1.14 2.05 2.81
CA ALA A 48 0.67 2.54 4.09
C ALA A 48 -0.86 2.55 4.14
N HIS A 49 -1.46 1.79 5.07
CA HIS A 49 -2.90 1.69 5.27
C HIS A 49 -3.48 3.00 5.80
N ARG A 50 -4.75 3.32 5.49
CA ARG A 50 -5.51 4.49 5.94
C ARG A 50 -4.82 5.84 5.70
N GLY A 51 -4.32 6.03 4.51
CA GLY A 51 -3.76 7.31 4.08
C GLY A 51 -2.36 7.61 4.61
N GLY A 52 -1.69 6.67 5.27
CA GLY A 52 -0.28 6.91 5.60
C GLY A 52 0.17 6.48 6.99
N VAL A 53 1.12 7.23 7.55
CA VAL A 53 1.66 6.98 8.89
C VAL A 53 0.89 7.79 9.93
N ILE A 54 0.10 7.08 10.74
CA ILE A 54 -0.78 7.65 11.76
C ILE A 54 -0.01 7.90 13.05
N ARG A 55 -0.12 9.11 13.60
CA ARG A 55 0.44 9.55 14.88
C ARG A 55 -0.52 10.55 15.53
N ASP A 56 -0.27 10.95 16.80
CA ASP A 56 -1.11 11.88 17.55
C ASP A 56 -1.46 13.19 16.78
N ASN A 57 -0.50 13.72 16.02
CA ASN A 57 -0.69 14.93 15.21
C ASN A 57 -0.86 14.64 13.69
N SER A 58 -1.09 13.40 13.31
CA SER A 58 -1.25 12.99 11.91
C SER A 58 -2.36 11.97 11.81
N PRO A 59 -3.63 12.41 11.84
CA PRO A 59 -4.78 11.52 11.77
C PRO A 59 -4.79 10.76 10.44
N GLU A 60 -5.45 9.59 10.45
CA GLU A 60 -5.67 8.80 9.24
C GLU A 60 -6.29 9.64 8.13
N CYS A 61 -6.02 9.30 6.88
CA CYS A 61 -6.56 9.99 5.70
C CYS A 61 -6.22 11.49 5.62
N SER A 62 -5.20 11.97 6.36
CA SER A 62 -4.75 13.36 6.30
C SER A 62 -3.53 13.55 5.39
N LEU A 63 -3.33 14.76 4.87
CA LEU A 63 -2.11 15.09 4.12
C LEU A 63 -0.84 14.92 4.96
N ALA A 64 -0.92 15.09 6.29
CA ALA A 64 0.21 14.86 7.18
C ALA A 64 0.61 13.38 7.24
N ALA A 65 -0.37 12.47 7.33
CA ALA A 65 -0.11 11.03 7.30
C ALA A 65 0.53 10.58 5.99
N ILE A 66 0.09 11.15 4.85
CA ILE A 66 0.68 10.91 3.52
C ILE A 66 2.15 11.38 3.48
N ARG A 67 2.47 12.57 3.98
CA ARG A 67 3.86 13.07 4.05
C ARG A 67 4.75 12.16 4.89
N LEU A 68 4.27 11.77 6.07
CA LEU A 68 5.01 10.84 6.93
C LEU A 68 5.21 9.46 6.30
N ALA A 69 4.30 8.99 5.44
CA ALA A 69 4.49 7.76 4.70
C ALA A 69 5.66 7.88 3.71
N ALA A 70 5.74 8.99 2.95
CA ALA A 70 6.87 9.24 2.06
C ALA A 70 8.20 9.30 2.83
N GLU A 71 8.26 10.05 3.94
CA GLU A 71 9.44 10.15 4.80
C GLU A 71 9.85 8.81 5.42
N ALA A 72 8.87 7.93 5.69
CA ALA A 72 9.10 6.58 6.20
C ALA A 72 9.50 5.56 5.11
N GLY A 73 9.54 5.96 3.83
CA GLY A 73 9.97 5.13 2.71
C GLY A 73 8.89 4.19 2.17
N TYR A 74 7.61 4.47 2.42
CA TYR A 74 6.53 3.76 1.74
C TYR A 74 6.53 4.09 0.24
N ALA A 75 6.16 3.12 -0.58
CA ALA A 75 6.05 3.30 -2.02
C ALA A 75 4.64 3.71 -2.46
N LEU A 76 3.63 3.31 -1.70
CA LEU A 76 2.22 3.67 -1.93
C LEU A 76 1.55 4.04 -0.60
N VAL A 77 0.44 4.77 -0.71
CA VAL A 77 -0.55 4.94 0.36
C VAL A 77 -1.89 4.37 -0.07
N GLU A 78 -2.59 3.74 0.86
CA GLU A 78 -3.98 3.34 0.62
C GLU A 78 -4.90 4.49 1.05
N LEU A 79 -5.89 4.80 0.23
CA LEU A 79 -6.84 5.88 0.41
C LEU A 79 -8.27 5.35 0.36
N ASP A 80 -9.02 5.62 1.43
CA ASP A 80 -10.44 5.33 1.58
C ASP A 80 -11.27 6.40 0.88
N ILE A 81 -11.98 6.05 -0.19
CA ILE A 81 -12.72 7.02 -1.01
C ILE A 81 -14.20 6.96 -0.70
N GLN A 82 -14.76 8.11 -0.36
CA GLN A 82 -16.18 8.34 -0.18
C GLN A 82 -16.67 9.48 -1.09
N ARG A 83 -17.99 9.62 -1.20
CA ARG A 83 -18.66 10.59 -2.07
C ARG A 83 -19.37 11.65 -1.21
N SER A 84 -19.06 12.92 -1.42
CA SER A 84 -19.78 14.02 -0.81
C SER A 84 -21.20 14.16 -1.40
N ARG A 85 -22.05 14.98 -0.77
CA ARG A 85 -23.41 15.26 -1.25
C ARG A 85 -23.45 15.87 -2.66
N ASP A 86 -22.43 16.61 -3.02
CA ASP A 86 -22.25 17.28 -4.33
C ASP A 86 -21.29 16.53 -5.25
N ASP A 87 -21.20 15.21 -5.09
CA ASP A 87 -20.48 14.27 -5.97
C ASP A 87 -18.98 14.45 -6.06
N VAL A 88 -18.33 15.05 -5.05
CA VAL A 88 -16.88 15.21 -5.02
C VAL A 88 -16.23 14.03 -4.27
N PRO A 89 -15.15 13.41 -4.80
CA PRO A 89 -14.41 12.36 -4.10
C PRO A 89 -13.65 12.91 -2.89
N ILE A 90 -13.90 12.29 -1.73
CA ILE A 90 -13.33 12.66 -0.42
C ILE A 90 -12.55 11.48 0.15
N VAL A 91 -11.40 11.76 0.75
CA VAL A 91 -10.58 10.75 1.46
C VAL A 91 -10.99 10.72 2.92
N PHE A 92 -11.66 9.65 3.34
CA PHE A 92 -12.11 9.47 4.73
C PHE A 92 -12.53 8.01 4.98
N HIS A 93 -12.08 7.42 6.10
CA HIS A 93 -12.29 5.99 6.37
C HIS A 93 -13.68 5.68 6.91
N ASP A 94 -14.13 6.36 7.98
CA ASP A 94 -15.30 5.97 8.75
C ASP A 94 -16.62 6.28 8.02
N GLN A 95 -17.67 5.50 8.29
CA GLN A 95 -19.01 5.76 7.75
C GLN A 95 -19.62 7.06 8.29
N THR A 96 -19.20 7.51 9.49
CA THR A 96 -19.69 8.73 10.10
C THR A 96 -18.52 9.58 10.59
N LEU A 97 -18.74 10.90 10.61
CA LEU A 97 -17.79 11.90 11.09
C LEU A 97 -17.64 11.94 12.61
N ARG A 98 -18.52 11.22 13.33
CA ARG A 98 -18.66 11.39 14.79
C ARG A 98 -17.40 11.03 15.56
N GLN A 99 -16.81 9.88 15.27
CA GLN A 99 -15.65 9.39 16.02
C GLN A 99 -14.39 10.19 15.72
N ALA A 100 -14.11 10.42 14.46
CA ALA A 100 -12.89 11.09 14.03
C ALA A 100 -12.95 12.63 14.12
N CYS A 101 -14.16 13.23 13.98
CA CYS A 101 -14.31 14.69 13.87
C CYS A 101 -15.30 15.30 14.89
N GLY A 102 -16.00 14.49 15.69
CA GLY A 102 -17.01 15.00 16.63
C GLY A 102 -18.28 15.55 15.98
N VAL A 103 -18.44 15.43 14.67
CA VAL A 103 -19.56 15.95 13.86
C VAL A 103 -20.59 14.87 13.60
N LYS A 104 -21.88 15.20 13.54
CA LYS A 104 -22.94 14.25 13.20
C LYS A 104 -22.96 13.98 11.68
N GLY A 105 -23.50 12.83 11.27
CA GLY A 105 -23.66 12.47 9.87
C GLY A 105 -22.45 11.81 9.27
N GLY A 106 -22.51 11.56 7.96
CA GLY A 106 -21.45 10.97 7.14
C GLY A 106 -20.95 11.93 6.07
N ILE A 107 -20.01 11.49 5.26
CA ILE A 107 -19.44 12.30 4.16
C ILE A 107 -20.52 12.73 3.16
N ASN A 108 -21.47 11.87 2.85
CA ASN A 108 -22.55 12.13 1.88
C ASN A 108 -23.65 13.09 2.40
N ASP A 109 -23.62 13.49 3.66
CA ASP A 109 -24.56 14.47 4.21
C ASP A 109 -24.10 15.92 3.95
N TYR A 110 -22.85 16.13 3.55
CA TYR A 110 -22.24 17.44 3.40
C TYR A 110 -21.69 17.68 1.99
N ALA A 111 -21.72 18.95 1.56
CA ALA A 111 -20.99 19.37 0.38
C ALA A 111 -19.48 19.34 0.62
N ALA A 112 -18.69 19.14 -0.43
CA ALA A 112 -17.23 19.06 -0.31
C ALA A 112 -16.60 20.32 0.27
N VAL A 113 -17.17 21.50 -0.01
CA VAL A 113 -16.70 22.77 0.55
C VAL A 113 -16.85 22.86 2.07
N ASP A 114 -17.87 22.22 2.63
CA ASP A 114 -18.09 22.13 4.07
C ASP A 114 -17.14 21.10 4.70
N LEU A 115 -16.99 19.92 4.08
CA LEU A 115 -16.12 18.83 4.55
C LEU A 115 -14.67 19.25 4.73
N VAL A 116 -14.10 19.97 3.79
CA VAL A 116 -12.70 20.46 3.87
C VAL A 116 -12.47 21.54 4.94
N ASN A 117 -13.51 21.96 5.63
CA ASN A 117 -13.44 22.84 6.80
C ASN A 117 -13.62 22.09 8.13
N ILE A 118 -13.97 20.80 8.09
CA ILE A 118 -14.11 19.96 9.29
C ILE A 118 -12.72 19.47 9.72
N HIS A 119 -12.39 19.70 11.00
CA HIS A 119 -11.15 19.23 11.60
C HIS A 119 -11.31 17.86 12.23
N TYR A 120 -10.26 17.08 12.20
CA TYR A 120 -10.15 15.91 13.06
C TYR A 120 -10.07 16.33 14.52
N THR A 121 -10.73 15.61 15.42
CA THR A 121 -10.78 15.92 16.85
C THR A 121 -9.37 15.99 17.45
N GLY A 122 -9.08 17.08 18.15
CA GLY A 122 -7.76 17.30 18.76
C GLY A 122 -6.63 17.61 17.77
N SER A 123 -6.95 17.89 16.51
CA SER A 123 -5.98 18.14 15.46
C SER A 123 -6.31 19.42 14.66
N HIS A 124 -5.30 20.05 14.07
CA HIS A 124 -5.48 21.15 13.11
C HIS A 124 -5.65 20.64 11.66
N HIS A 125 -5.52 19.33 11.44
CA HIS A 125 -5.73 18.72 10.12
C HIS A 125 -7.22 18.57 9.83
N LYS A 126 -7.55 18.63 8.55
CA LYS A 126 -8.92 18.64 8.04
C LYS A 126 -9.15 17.44 7.10
N ILE A 127 -10.43 17.17 6.83
CA ILE A 127 -10.85 16.23 5.79
C ILE A 127 -10.32 16.71 4.43
N VAL A 128 -9.95 15.78 3.57
CA VAL A 128 -9.21 16.04 2.32
C VAL A 128 -10.01 15.57 1.12
N ARG A 129 -10.02 16.37 0.03
CA ARG A 129 -10.48 15.90 -1.29
C ARG A 129 -9.48 14.93 -1.89
N LEU A 130 -9.96 13.97 -2.67
CA LEU A 130 -9.09 13.04 -3.37
C LEU A 130 -8.07 13.75 -4.26
N ASP A 131 -8.49 14.75 -5.02
CA ASP A 131 -7.61 15.55 -5.88
C ASP A 131 -6.38 16.10 -5.15
N SER A 132 -6.59 16.68 -3.95
CA SER A 132 -5.50 17.20 -3.13
C SER A 132 -4.57 16.09 -2.61
N ALA A 133 -5.11 14.92 -2.28
CA ALA A 133 -4.32 13.77 -1.86
C ALA A 133 -3.48 13.21 -3.03
N LEU A 134 -4.07 13.09 -4.23
CA LEU A 134 -3.36 12.64 -5.44
C LEU A 134 -2.26 13.61 -5.85
N SER A 135 -2.53 14.92 -5.79
CA SER A 135 -1.51 15.97 -6.04
C SER A 135 -0.31 15.80 -5.11
N LEU A 136 -0.54 15.59 -3.82
CA LEU A 136 0.52 15.35 -2.85
C LEU A 136 1.25 14.02 -3.09
N CYS A 137 0.52 12.94 -3.40
CA CYS A 137 1.14 11.67 -3.75
C CYS A 137 2.07 11.81 -4.94
N ARG A 138 1.66 12.56 -5.97
CA ARG A 138 2.49 12.85 -7.14
C ARG A 138 3.76 13.63 -6.77
N GLU A 139 3.62 14.68 -5.97
CA GLU A 139 4.75 15.50 -5.46
C GLU A 139 5.77 14.63 -4.73
N LEU A 140 5.29 13.71 -3.89
CA LEU A 140 6.10 12.86 -3.03
C LEU A 140 6.53 11.52 -3.68
N HIS A 141 6.24 11.30 -4.96
CA HIS A 141 6.50 10.03 -5.67
C HIS A 141 5.85 8.80 -5.03
N LEU A 142 4.71 8.97 -4.37
CA LEU A 142 3.90 7.88 -3.83
C LEU A 142 2.89 7.37 -4.85
N GLY A 143 2.79 6.06 -5.01
CA GLY A 143 1.66 5.42 -5.67
C GLY A 143 0.44 5.38 -4.76
N VAL A 144 -0.69 4.91 -5.28
CA VAL A 144 -1.98 4.91 -4.57
C VAL A 144 -2.65 3.54 -4.64
N MET A 145 -3.22 3.09 -3.52
CA MET A 145 -4.18 2.00 -3.47
C MET A 145 -5.55 2.57 -3.11
N LEU A 146 -6.53 2.42 -4.00
CA LEU A 146 -7.88 2.92 -3.77
C LEU A 146 -8.75 1.88 -3.07
N ASP A 147 -9.33 2.23 -1.92
CA ASP A 147 -10.45 1.54 -1.30
C ASP A 147 -11.74 2.34 -1.53
N LEU A 148 -12.47 1.98 -2.58
CA LEU A 148 -13.77 2.59 -2.86
C LEU A 148 -14.80 2.04 -1.88
N LYS A 149 -15.35 2.90 -1.03
CA LYS A 149 -16.35 2.47 -0.04
C LYS A 149 -17.66 2.03 -0.72
N ALA A 150 -18.47 1.24 0.00
CA ALA A 150 -19.69 0.64 -0.53
C ALA A 150 -20.64 1.69 -1.13
N GLY A 151 -21.30 1.34 -2.24
CA GLY A 151 -22.26 2.21 -2.93
C GLY A 151 -21.66 3.19 -3.94
N LEU A 152 -20.36 3.10 -4.22
CA LEU A 152 -19.71 3.91 -5.25
C LEU A 152 -19.70 3.19 -6.61
N ASP A 153 -20.90 3.00 -7.20
CA ASP A 153 -21.09 2.34 -8.49
C ASP A 153 -21.55 3.31 -9.61
N ASP A 154 -21.61 4.62 -9.31
CA ASP A 154 -21.94 5.66 -10.29
C ASP A 154 -20.82 5.80 -11.30
N LYS A 155 -21.12 5.49 -12.57
CA LYS A 155 -20.11 5.47 -13.65
C LYS A 155 -19.49 6.83 -13.93
N ARG A 156 -20.24 7.92 -13.76
CA ARG A 156 -19.70 9.27 -13.95
C ARG A 156 -18.70 9.60 -12.85
N PHE A 157 -19.07 9.35 -11.59
CA PHE A 157 -18.19 9.56 -10.43
C PHE A 157 -16.89 8.74 -10.54
N LEU A 158 -17.00 7.49 -10.99
CA LEU A 158 -15.84 6.63 -11.19
C LEU A 158 -14.92 7.12 -12.33
N ARG A 159 -15.48 7.61 -13.44
CA ARG A 159 -14.68 8.23 -14.51
C ARG A 159 -13.97 9.48 -14.05
N GLU A 160 -14.60 10.33 -13.25
CA GLU A 160 -13.95 11.51 -12.67
C GLU A 160 -12.73 11.12 -11.80
N ILE A 161 -12.80 10.01 -11.04
CA ILE A 161 -11.66 9.47 -10.31
C ILE A 161 -10.56 8.99 -11.27
N ASP A 162 -10.92 8.28 -12.34
CA ASP A 162 -9.94 7.80 -13.33
C ASP A 162 -9.22 8.97 -14.04
N GLU A 163 -9.97 10.02 -14.40
CA GLU A 163 -9.43 11.26 -14.98
C GLU A 163 -8.46 11.95 -14.00
N MET A 164 -8.81 12.09 -12.72
CA MET A 164 -7.89 12.62 -11.70
C MET A 164 -6.59 11.83 -11.60
N ILE A 165 -6.65 10.49 -11.67
CA ILE A 165 -5.47 9.61 -11.63
C ILE A 165 -4.56 9.89 -12.84
N VAL A 166 -5.14 10.08 -14.03
CA VAL A 166 -4.41 10.40 -15.26
C VAL A 166 -3.81 11.80 -15.19
N ASP A 167 -4.58 12.79 -14.76
CA ASP A 167 -4.14 14.19 -14.67
C ASP A 167 -2.97 14.36 -13.70
N HIS A 168 -2.98 13.61 -12.58
CA HIS A 168 -1.85 13.56 -11.66
C HIS A 168 -0.72 12.61 -12.10
N THR A 169 -0.81 12.01 -13.29
CA THR A 169 0.20 11.08 -13.82
C THR A 169 0.49 9.86 -12.94
N LEU A 170 -0.54 9.35 -12.23
CA LEU A 170 -0.45 8.22 -11.30
C LEU A 170 -0.92 6.88 -11.90
N ALA A 171 -1.35 6.83 -13.15
CA ALA A 171 -1.94 5.67 -13.82
C ALA A 171 -1.11 4.37 -13.68
N LYS A 172 0.23 4.46 -13.75
CA LYS A 172 1.11 3.29 -13.60
C LYS A 172 1.45 2.93 -12.16
N ALA A 173 1.01 3.73 -11.21
CA ALA A 173 1.30 3.60 -9.78
C ALA A 173 0.02 3.44 -8.93
N THR A 174 -1.13 3.18 -9.58
CA THR A 174 -2.42 3.07 -8.89
C THR A 174 -3.00 1.67 -9.00
N VAL A 175 -3.45 1.15 -7.86
CA VAL A 175 -4.20 -0.12 -7.75
C VAL A 175 -5.53 0.13 -7.03
N SER A 176 -6.52 -0.76 -7.19
CA SER A 176 -7.76 -0.72 -6.41
C SER A 176 -8.14 -2.09 -5.88
N ILE A 177 -8.57 -2.11 -4.62
CA ILE A 177 -9.12 -3.30 -3.96
C ILE A 177 -10.64 -3.44 -4.12
N SER A 178 -11.27 -2.52 -4.85
CA SER A 178 -12.71 -2.59 -5.15
C SER A 178 -13.05 -3.87 -5.92
N ARG A 179 -14.19 -4.45 -5.56
CA ARG A 179 -14.79 -5.62 -6.26
C ARG A 179 -15.95 -5.23 -7.17
N SER A 180 -16.29 -3.95 -7.24
CA SER A 180 -17.34 -3.42 -8.11
C SER A 180 -17.00 -3.67 -9.58
N SER A 181 -17.97 -4.21 -10.34
CA SER A 181 -17.85 -4.34 -11.79
C SER A 181 -17.84 -2.97 -12.46
N ALA A 182 -18.62 -2.01 -11.97
CA ALA A 182 -18.63 -0.64 -12.48
C ALA A 182 -17.26 0.03 -12.28
N ALA A 183 -16.62 -0.17 -11.11
CA ALA A 183 -15.27 0.34 -10.88
C ALA A 183 -14.25 -0.24 -11.87
N ARG A 184 -14.30 -1.55 -12.15
CA ARG A 184 -13.41 -2.18 -13.15
C ARG A 184 -13.64 -1.70 -14.58
N GLU A 185 -14.88 -1.36 -14.92
CA GLU A 185 -15.23 -0.86 -16.23
C GLU A 185 -14.78 0.58 -16.45
N GLU A 186 -14.90 1.43 -15.44
CA GLU A 186 -14.70 2.87 -15.56
C GLU A 186 -13.32 3.36 -15.14
N LEU A 187 -12.65 2.71 -14.16
CA LEU A 187 -11.28 3.04 -13.74
C LEU A 187 -10.27 2.30 -14.65
N ARG A 188 -10.10 2.79 -15.87
CA ARG A 188 -9.33 2.10 -16.93
C ARG A 188 -7.82 2.17 -16.75
N HIS A 189 -7.36 3.11 -15.93
CA HIS A 189 -5.93 3.35 -15.68
C HIS A 189 -5.47 2.81 -14.31
N VAL A 190 -6.30 1.93 -13.70
CA VAL A 190 -6.04 1.35 -12.38
C VAL A 190 -5.88 -0.16 -12.48
N MET A 191 -4.87 -0.71 -11.80
CA MET A 191 -4.71 -2.16 -11.67
C MET A 191 -5.67 -2.71 -10.60
N PHE A 192 -6.34 -3.83 -10.88
CA PHE A 192 -7.29 -4.47 -9.97
C PHE A 192 -6.81 -5.83 -9.47
N THR A 193 -7.47 -6.33 -8.42
CA THR A 193 -7.32 -7.73 -8.01
C THR A 193 -7.87 -8.67 -9.09
N PRO A 194 -7.43 -9.93 -9.19
CA PRO A 194 -8.04 -10.90 -10.10
C PRO A 194 -9.53 -11.05 -9.84
N THR A 195 -10.30 -11.37 -10.88
CA THR A 195 -11.72 -11.68 -10.75
C THR A 195 -11.95 -12.96 -9.95
N ASN A 196 -13.19 -13.16 -9.46
CA ASN A 196 -13.54 -14.41 -8.78
C ASN A 196 -13.34 -15.63 -9.66
N ASP A 197 -13.62 -15.55 -10.97
CA ASP A 197 -13.46 -16.65 -11.93
C ASP A 197 -11.97 -16.95 -12.16
N GLN A 198 -11.13 -15.92 -12.34
CA GLN A 198 -9.68 -16.09 -12.43
C GLN A 198 -9.12 -16.78 -11.18
N MET A 199 -9.56 -16.34 -9.99
CA MET A 199 -9.13 -16.97 -8.75
C MET A 199 -9.69 -18.37 -8.55
N ALA A 200 -10.87 -18.70 -9.09
CA ALA A 200 -11.41 -20.05 -9.08
C ALA A 200 -10.59 -20.99 -9.98
N GLN A 201 -10.23 -20.55 -11.19
CA GLN A 201 -9.33 -21.28 -12.10
C GLN A 201 -7.95 -21.51 -11.47
N PHE A 202 -7.35 -20.45 -10.91
CA PHE A 202 -6.07 -20.55 -10.21
C PHE A 202 -6.08 -21.61 -9.09
N ARG A 203 -7.13 -21.63 -8.24
CA ARG A 203 -7.27 -22.60 -7.14
C ARG A 203 -7.43 -24.05 -7.63
N LYS A 204 -8.01 -24.24 -8.79
CA LYS A 204 -8.12 -25.56 -9.43
C LYS A 204 -6.79 -26.03 -10.07
N GLY A 205 -5.77 -25.15 -10.09
CA GLY A 205 -4.50 -25.45 -10.77
C GLY A 205 -4.57 -25.28 -12.30
N GLU A 206 -5.62 -24.64 -12.80
CA GLU A 206 -5.76 -24.34 -14.22
C GLU A 206 -4.80 -23.22 -14.62
N LYS A 207 -4.37 -23.20 -15.88
CA LYS A 207 -3.56 -22.12 -16.43
C LYS A 207 -4.42 -20.86 -16.57
N VAL A 208 -4.06 -19.80 -15.87
CA VAL A 208 -4.75 -18.50 -15.88
C VAL A 208 -3.76 -17.38 -16.10
N ASP A 209 -4.14 -16.37 -16.90
CA ASP A 209 -3.37 -15.14 -17.07
C ASP A 209 -3.84 -14.10 -16.05
N LEU A 210 -2.93 -13.71 -15.15
CA LEU A 210 -3.14 -12.72 -14.11
C LEU A 210 -2.30 -11.45 -14.33
N ARG A 211 -1.71 -11.25 -15.53
CA ARG A 211 -0.96 -10.04 -15.86
C ARG A 211 -1.84 -8.79 -15.70
N GLY A 212 -1.26 -7.72 -15.16
CA GLY A 212 -2.00 -6.48 -14.87
C GLY A 212 -2.97 -6.61 -13.69
N THR A 213 -2.79 -7.62 -12.85
CA THR A 213 -3.54 -7.76 -11.59
C THR A 213 -2.60 -7.88 -10.38
N PHE A 214 -3.16 -7.72 -9.19
CA PHE A 214 -2.45 -7.99 -7.95
C PHE A 214 -3.31 -8.80 -6.99
N TRP A 215 -2.72 -9.80 -6.36
CA TRP A 215 -3.38 -10.52 -5.28
C TRP A 215 -3.38 -9.67 -4.00
N PHE A 216 -4.56 -9.53 -3.39
CA PHE A 216 -4.75 -8.82 -2.13
C PHE A 216 -5.63 -9.64 -1.19
N GLY A 217 -5.22 -9.75 0.06
CA GLY A 217 -5.97 -10.47 1.08
C GLY A 217 -5.19 -10.72 2.36
N LEU A 218 -5.78 -11.52 3.25
CA LEU A 218 -5.20 -11.81 4.55
C LEU A 218 -4.05 -12.83 4.44
N PRO A 219 -3.02 -12.74 5.29
CA PRO A 219 -1.89 -13.68 5.33
C PRO A 219 -2.32 -15.15 5.46
N ASN A 220 -3.32 -15.44 6.28
CA ASN A 220 -3.83 -16.79 6.49
C ASN A 220 -4.58 -17.38 5.28
N ARG A 221 -4.88 -16.56 4.27
CA ARG A 221 -5.47 -16.98 2.99
C ARG A 221 -4.44 -17.11 1.87
N LEU A 222 -3.16 -16.91 2.19
CA LEU A 222 -2.04 -17.00 1.25
C LEU A 222 -1.03 -18.04 1.73
N PRO A 223 -1.17 -19.31 1.30
CA PRO A 223 -0.12 -20.30 1.49
C PRO A 223 1.19 -19.85 0.82
N SER A 224 2.33 -20.13 1.44
CA SER A 224 3.64 -19.73 0.88
C SER A 224 3.86 -20.27 -0.52
N ALA A 225 3.40 -21.50 -0.81
CA ALA A 225 3.50 -22.11 -2.13
C ALA A 225 2.70 -21.38 -3.22
N ASP A 226 1.65 -20.65 -2.86
CA ASP A 226 0.83 -19.93 -3.84
C ASP A 226 1.44 -18.60 -4.26
N VAL A 227 2.41 -18.04 -3.50
CA VAL A 227 3.09 -16.77 -3.85
C VAL A 227 3.76 -16.89 -5.22
N GLY A 228 4.66 -17.88 -5.39
CA GLY A 228 5.35 -18.10 -6.66
C GLY A 228 4.38 -18.39 -7.82
N ARG A 229 3.36 -19.22 -7.58
CA ARG A 229 2.34 -19.57 -8.59
C ARG A 229 1.56 -18.35 -9.08
N LEU A 230 1.17 -17.42 -8.17
CA LEU A 230 0.52 -16.16 -8.52
C LEU A 230 1.44 -15.29 -9.39
N GLN A 231 2.70 -15.19 -9.00
CA GLN A 231 3.71 -14.42 -9.74
C GLN A 231 4.01 -15.03 -11.12
N GLU A 232 4.11 -16.34 -11.23
CA GLU A 232 4.25 -17.07 -12.50
C GLU A 232 3.04 -16.86 -13.42
N SER A 233 1.84 -16.71 -12.83
CA SER A 233 0.62 -16.34 -13.57
C SER A 233 0.58 -14.85 -13.96
N GLY A 234 1.51 -14.02 -13.47
CA GLY A 234 1.68 -12.61 -13.80
C GLY A 234 1.16 -11.61 -12.76
N ALA A 235 0.53 -12.06 -11.66
CA ALA A 235 0.05 -11.15 -10.62
C ALA A 235 1.18 -10.60 -9.76
N LEU A 236 1.02 -9.37 -9.24
CA LEU A 236 1.72 -8.90 -8.06
C LEU A 236 1.08 -9.49 -6.80
N VAL A 237 1.82 -9.58 -5.69
CA VAL A 237 1.33 -10.19 -4.45
C VAL A 237 1.54 -9.23 -3.27
N PHE A 238 0.43 -8.63 -2.80
CA PHE A 238 0.40 -7.64 -1.70
C PHE A 238 -0.56 -8.09 -0.58
N PRO A 239 -0.17 -8.96 0.35
CA PRO A 239 -0.98 -9.27 1.54
C PRO A 239 -1.14 -8.07 2.48
N ALA A 240 -2.25 -8.06 3.24
CA ALA A 240 -2.58 -7.01 4.19
C ALA A 240 -2.25 -7.42 5.63
N ILE A 241 -1.42 -6.65 6.31
CA ILE A 241 -1.03 -6.81 7.71
C ILE A 241 -1.62 -5.66 8.54
N ASN A 242 -2.82 -5.87 9.08
CA ASN A 242 -3.56 -4.84 9.79
C ASN A 242 -3.84 -5.25 11.25
N THR A 243 -3.79 -4.30 12.19
CA THR A 243 -3.93 -4.53 13.64
C THR A 243 -5.23 -5.23 14.00
N PHE A 244 -6.33 -4.86 13.35
CA PHE A 244 -7.66 -5.44 13.60
C PHE A 244 -7.79 -6.92 13.18
N ARG A 245 -6.74 -7.51 12.59
CA ARG A 245 -6.69 -8.92 12.18
C ARG A 245 -6.10 -9.85 13.22
N TYR A 246 -5.46 -9.29 14.24
CA TYR A 246 -4.76 -10.03 15.27
C TYR A 246 -5.33 -9.70 16.66
N PRO A 247 -5.27 -10.63 17.63
CA PRO A 247 -5.54 -10.32 19.03
C PRO A 247 -4.65 -9.18 19.52
N SER A 248 -5.22 -8.23 20.26
CA SER A 248 -4.55 -6.98 20.65
C SER A 248 -3.27 -7.19 21.47
N ASP A 249 -3.20 -8.25 22.26
CA ASP A 249 -2.07 -8.63 23.12
C ASP A 249 -0.94 -9.33 22.36
N ARG A 250 -1.20 -9.87 21.16
CA ARG A 250 -0.24 -10.64 20.36
C ARG A 250 -0.03 -10.10 18.94
N HIS A 251 -0.61 -8.95 18.60
CA HIS A 251 -0.63 -8.48 17.23
C HIS A 251 0.78 -8.25 16.62
N LEU A 252 1.75 -7.82 17.45
CA LEU A 252 3.13 -7.60 16.99
C LEU A 252 3.85 -8.91 16.64
N ASP A 253 3.70 -9.93 17.46
CA ASP A 253 4.36 -11.23 17.26
C ASP A 253 3.75 -11.96 16.06
N LEU A 254 2.42 -12.05 16.00
CA LEU A 254 1.71 -12.72 14.93
C LEU A 254 1.91 -12.00 13.57
N ALA A 255 1.92 -10.66 13.56
CA ALA A 255 2.25 -9.91 12.37
C ALA A 255 3.68 -10.17 11.90
N ARG A 256 4.64 -10.29 12.83
CA ARG A 256 6.03 -10.64 12.53
C ARG A 256 6.13 -12.03 11.91
N GLU A 257 5.51 -13.03 12.51
CA GLU A 257 5.49 -14.41 11.99
C GLU A 257 4.93 -14.47 10.56
N ASP A 258 3.81 -13.80 10.30
CA ASP A 258 3.21 -13.73 8.98
C ASP A 258 4.11 -12.98 7.96
N MET A 259 4.71 -11.85 8.36
CA MET A 259 5.59 -11.07 7.49
C MET A 259 6.86 -11.85 7.15
N GLU A 260 7.52 -12.50 8.13
CA GLU A 260 8.74 -13.30 7.90
C GLU A 260 8.44 -14.49 6.98
N ARG A 261 7.34 -15.20 7.20
CA ARG A 261 6.89 -16.29 6.35
C ARG A 261 6.68 -15.84 4.91
N LEU A 262 6.01 -14.71 4.71
CA LEU A 262 5.64 -14.21 3.39
C LEU A 262 6.83 -13.54 2.67
N VAL A 263 7.73 -12.87 3.40
CA VAL A 263 9.01 -12.39 2.84
C VAL A 263 9.84 -13.57 2.35
N SER A 264 9.93 -14.65 3.15
CA SER A 264 10.64 -15.87 2.74
C SER A 264 10.00 -16.55 1.52
N ALA A 265 8.68 -16.41 1.34
CA ALA A 265 7.97 -16.87 0.15
C ALA A 265 8.14 -15.95 -1.07
N GLY A 266 8.73 -14.76 -0.92
CA GLY A 266 9.04 -13.84 -2.00
C GLY A 266 7.89 -12.95 -2.45
N VAL A 267 6.97 -12.55 -1.55
CA VAL A 267 5.89 -11.59 -1.89
C VAL A 267 6.46 -10.28 -2.45
N ASP A 268 5.69 -9.59 -3.27
CA ASP A 268 6.13 -8.32 -3.87
C ASP A 268 6.10 -7.17 -2.86
N GLY A 269 5.23 -7.23 -1.85
CA GLY A 269 5.14 -6.22 -0.80
C GLY A 269 3.98 -6.48 0.15
N PHE A 270 3.63 -5.47 0.92
CA PHE A 270 2.57 -5.53 1.94
C PHE A 270 1.79 -4.22 2.03
N GLN A 271 0.48 -4.30 2.24
CA GLN A 271 -0.24 -3.20 2.86
C GLN A 271 -0.15 -3.39 4.37
N ILE A 272 0.32 -2.37 5.12
CA ILE A 272 0.54 -2.49 6.55
C ILE A 272 0.01 -1.27 7.32
N ASP A 273 -0.43 -1.51 8.55
CA ASP A 273 -0.55 -0.44 9.55
C ASP A 273 0.85 0.06 9.94
N SER A 274 1.00 1.36 10.14
CA SER A 274 2.30 2.01 10.38
C SER A 274 3.03 1.48 11.62
N VAL A 275 2.32 0.91 12.59
CA VAL A 275 2.88 0.25 13.79
C VAL A 275 3.80 -0.93 13.44
N TYR A 276 3.58 -1.56 12.29
CA TYR A 276 4.37 -2.70 11.82
C TYR A 276 5.58 -2.31 10.97
N SER A 277 5.75 -1.05 10.62
CA SER A 277 6.85 -0.58 9.74
C SER A 277 8.24 -0.96 10.24
N ASN A 278 8.43 -1.05 11.55
CA ASN A 278 9.70 -1.40 12.15
C ASN A 278 10.03 -2.91 12.12
N ILE A 279 9.07 -3.78 11.84
CA ILE A 279 9.30 -5.23 11.76
C ILE A 279 10.29 -5.54 10.62
N LEU A 280 10.15 -4.86 9.49
CA LEU A 280 11.01 -5.05 8.30
C LEU A 280 12.33 -4.27 8.36
N LYS A 281 12.48 -3.31 9.29
CA LYS A 281 13.70 -2.48 9.43
C LYS A 281 14.80 -3.13 10.27
N ARG A 282 14.56 -4.29 10.89
CA ARG A 282 15.47 -4.96 11.86
C ARG A 282 16.30 -6.10 11.24
N LYS A 283 16.73 -5.95 9.99
CA LYS A 283 17.76 -6.87 9.45
C LYS A 283 18.95 -6.12 8.92
#